data_fcf938bfc271d8a20520991bdd929b9f
#
_entry.id   fcf938bfc271d8a20520991bdd929b9f
#
_cell.length_a   1.000
_cell.length_b   1.000
_cell.length_c   1.000
_cell.angle_alpha   90.00
_cell.angle_beta   90.00
_cell.angle_gamma   90.00
#
_symmetry.space_group_name_H-M   'P 1'
#
loop_
_entity.id
_entity.type
_entity.pdbx_description
1 polymer ?
#
loop_
_entity_poly.entity_id
_entity_poly.type
_entity_poly.pdbx_seq_one_letter_code
_entity_poly.pdbx_strand_id
1 'polypeptide(L)'
;MSRQQSKERMGGGGHRGPGAGHGAMGRPVEKAKDFKGTLRRLIHYLAPHKTQLLAVLLMAILSTVFSVLSPKVMGHATTKLFEGIMAKMKGVPGASIDFQYVGQIILILIGLYLLSAAFGYIQQYLMAGVAQKTVYDLRREVNDKLSRLPLKYFDARTHGEILSRVTNDVDNISSTLQQSLTQLITSVLTIIGVIVMMLSISPLMTLIAILTLPLSIVAITSIAKKSQKQFLRQQKELGELNGHVEEMYTGHNVVKAFGREQRSLDEFNEVNERLYQAGWKAQFISGVIMPIMSFIGNIGYVLVSVVGGILVTKGRIAIGDVQAFIQYARQFTQPVAQTANIANIIQSTVASAERVFEILDEEEEVAESDHSVALPEAKGNVAFEHVKFGYDPDNILIEDMNINVSKGQTIAIVGPTGAGKTTLINLLMRFYEVTEGRITVDGVNITDMKRGDLRSLFGMVLQDTWLFNGTIRDNIAYGREGATEEEIIQAAKTAHADHFIRTLPGGYDTILNEEASNISQGQKQLLTIARAILADPAILILDEATSSVDTRTEVYIQKAMNVLMKGRTSFVIAHRLSTIKDADLILVMNHGTVIEKGTHTELLAEGGFYADLYNSQFTGGGLGQEVS
;
A
#
# COMPACT_ATOMS: atom_id res chain seq x y z
N MET A 1 12.13 2.02 -55.44
CA MET A 1 12.59 3.32 -54.91
C MET A 1 11.74 3.71 -53.73
N SER A 2 12.39 4.05 -52.72
CA SER A 2 12.21 4.69 -51.42
C SER A 2 11.76 3.79 -50.26
N ARG A 3 12.75 3.55 -49.43
CA ARG A 3 12.68 3.08 -48.04
C ARG A 3 11.93 4.07 -47.17
N GLN A 4 10.99 3.59 -46.33
CA GLN A 4 10.61 4.31 -45.11
C GLN A 4 10.81 3.37 -43.92
N GLN A 5 11.63 3.85 -43.02
CA GLN A 5 12.03 3.25 -41.76
C GLN A 5 10.89 3.32 -40.76
N SER A 6 10.56 2.17 -40.18
CA SER A 6 9.74 2.06 -38.98
C SER A 6 10.54 2.56 -37.75
N LYS A 7 10.05 3.60 -37.09
CA LYS A 7 10.54 4.03 -35.75
C LYS A 7 9.83 3.23 -34.69
N GLU A 8 10.58 2.38 -34.04
CA GLU A 8 10.24 1.82 -32.73
C GLU A 8 9.99 2.94 -31.72
N ARG A 9 8.82 2.93 -31.11
CA ARG A 9 8.56 3.73 -29.91
C ARG A 9 8.82 2.83 -28.70
N MET A 10 9.98 3.01 -28.11
CA MET A 10 10.30 2.57 -26.76
C MET A 10 9.37 3.26 -25.77
N GLY A 11 8.77 2.47 -24.87
CA GLY A 11 7.99 2.91 -23.74
C GLY A 11 8.84 3.75 -22.80
N GLY A 12 8.41 4.98 -22.55
CA GLY A 12 9.05 5.91 -21.62
C GLY A 12 8.71 5.55 -20.18
N GLY A 13 9.67 4.96 -19.47
CA GLY A 13 9.66 4.91 -18.02
C GLY A 13 9.71 6.33 -17.45
N GLY A 14 8.72 6.69 -16.65
CA GLY A 14 8.65 8.00 -16.01
C GLY A 14 9.81 8.21 -15.04
N HIS A 15 10.80 8.99 -15.45
CA HIS A 15 11.82 9.52 -14.56
C HIS A 15 11.18 10.49 -13.55
N ARG A 16 11.12 10.09 -12.30
CA ARG A 16 10.91 11.02 -11.17
C ARG A 16 12.11 11.95 -11.10
N GLY A 17 11.92 13.21 -11.47
CA GLY A 17 12.93 14.25 -11.34
C GLY A 17 13.26 14.55 -9.86
N PRO A 18 14.47 15.06 -9.54
CA PRO A 18 14.92 15.35 -8.17
C PRO A 18 14.36 16.69 -7.66
N GLY A 19 13.02 16.82 -7.60
CA GLY A 19 12.31 18.02 -7.15
C GLY A 19 11.43 17.85 -5.90
N ALA A 20 11.46 16.69 -5.24
CA ALA A 20 10.49 16.34 -4.19
C ALA A 20 10.83 16.88 -2.77
N GLY A 21 11.85 17.75 -2.60
CA GLY A 21 12.31 18.18 -1.28
C GLY A 21 11.49 19.26 -0.56
N HIS A 22 10.62 20.00 -1.23
CA HIS A 22 9.96 21.19 -0.66
C HIS A 22 8.43 21.04 -0.45
N GLY A 23 7.83 19.92 -0.80
CA GLY A 23 6.37 19.69 -0.72
C GLY A 23 5.84 19.16 0.62
N ALA A 24 6.71 18.85 1.60
CA ALA A 24 6.29 18.18 2.83
C ALA A 24 5.60 19.09 3.88
N MET A 25 5.68 20.41 3.75
CA MET A 25 5.14 21.34 4.76
C MET A 25 3.61 21.56 4.70
N GLY A 26 2.90 20.99 3.75
CA GLY A 26 1.47 21.32 3.50
C GLY A 26 0.47 20.18 3.64
N ARG A 27 0.90 18.92 3.74
CA ARG A 27 -0.04 17.82 3.95
C ARG A 27 -0.50 17.80 5.41
N PRO A 28 -1.82 17.61 5.66
CA PRO A 28 -2.26 17.33 7.02
C PRO A 28 -1.53 16.05 7.48
N VAL A 29 -0.75 16.19 8.55
CA VAL A 29 -0.08 15.03 9.15
C VAL A 29 -1.16 14.18 9.78
N GLU A 30 -1.41 13.00 9.23
CA GLU A 30 -2.26 12.00 9.87
C GLU A 30 -1.71 11.72 11.27
N LYS A 31 -2.59 11.81 12.26
CA LYS A 31 -2.21 11.61 13.66
C LYS A 31 -2.57 10.19 14.05
N ALA A 32 -1.60 9.45 14.55
CA ALA A 32 -1.85 8.16 15.18
C ALA A 32 -2.82 8.32 16.37
N LYS A 33 -3.73 7.37 16.54
CA LYS A 33 -4.67 7.31 17.67
C LYS A 33 -3.90 7.03 18.97
N ASP A 34 -2.98 6.05 18.94
CA ASP A 34 -2.04 5.75 20.03
C ASP A 34 -0.58 5.95 19.61
N PHE A 35 -0.14 7.20 19.61
CA PHE A 35 1.24 7.55 19.26
C PHE A 35 2.29 6.86 20.14
N LYS A 36 2.06 6.80 21.47
CA LYS A 36 3.07 6.27 22.41
C LYS A 36 3.19 4.76 22.34
N GLY A 37 2.07 4.04 22.27
CA GLY A 37 2.07 2.58 22.15
C GLY A 37 2.69 2.15 20.84
N THR A 38 2.28 2.75 19.73
CA THR A 38 2.80 2.46 18.38
C THR A 38 4.29 2.76 18.26
N LEU A 39 4.75 3.91 18.78
CA LEU A 39 6.18 4.25 18.76
C LEU A 39 7.00 3.24 19.59
N ARG A 40 6.51 2.85 20.77
CA ARG A 40 7.16 1.84 21.62
C ARG A 40 7.26 0.50 20.89
N ARG A 41 6.21 0.08 20.20
CA ARG A 41 6.19 -1.15 19.41
C ARG A 41 7.16 -1.07 18.23
N LEU A 42 7.21 0.05 17.51
CA LEU A 42 8.17 0.27 16.43
C LEU A 42 9.63 0.21 16.94
N ILE A 43 9.91 0.79 18.12
CA ILE A 43 11.22 0.68 18.77
C ILE A 43 11.53 -0.78 19.14
N HIS A 44 10.52 -1.58 19.52
CA HIS A 44 10.72 -3.00 19.83
C HIS A 44 11.16 -3.81 18.60
N TYR A 45 10.68 -3.47 17.39
CA TYR A 45 11.16 -4.06 16.12
C TYR A 45 12.64 -3.75 15.84
N LEU A 46 13.20 -2.70 16.44
CA LEU A 46 14.62 -2.37 16.35
C LEU A 46 15.47 -3.07 17.41
N ALA A 47 14.86 -3.65 18.45
CA ALA A 47 15.57 -4.29 19.57
C ALA A 47 16.53 -5.44 19.17
N PRO A 48 16.24 -6.30 18.18
CA PRO A 48 17.19 -7.30 17.69
C PRO A 48 18.49 -6.71 17.16
N HIS A 49 18.45 -5.45 16.67
CA HIS A 49 19.58 -4.73 16.06
C HIS A 49 20.30 -3.76 17.01
N LYS A 50 20.09 -3.89 18.36
CA LYS A 50 20.65 -2.97 19.37
C LYS A 50 22.16 -2.76 19.28
N THR A 51 22.93 -3.79 18.93
CA THR A 51 24.39 -3.70 18.78
C THR A 51 24.78 -2.85 17.56
N GLN A 52 24.09 -3.02 16.45
CA GLN A 52 24.29 -2.23 15.24
C GLN A 52 23.86 -0.77 15.46
N LEU A 53 22.74 -0.53 16.17
CA LEU A 53 22.28 0.82 16.53
C LEU A 53 23.27 1.52 17.47
N LEU A 54 23.88 0.80 18.41
CA LEU A 54 24.95 1.35 19.25
C LEU A 54 26.19 1.71 18.42
N ALA A 55 26.56 0.89 17.45
CA ALA A 55 27.63 1.20 16.51
C ALA A 55 27.29 2.44 15.65
N VAL A 56 26.05 2.54 15.15
CA VAL A 56 25.55 3.74 14.44
C VAL A 56 25.72 5.00 15.31
N LEU A 57 25.31 4.94 16.57
CA LEU A 57 25.43 6.06 17.50
C LEU A 57 26.91 6.44 17.74
N LEU A 58 27.79 5.45 17.94
CA LEU A 58 29.21 5.68 18.13
C LEU A 58 29.83 6.34 16.89
N MET A 59 29.52 5.83 15.69
CA MET A 59 30.01 6.41 14.43
C MET A 59 29.48 7.83 14.23
N ALA A 60 28.22 8.10 14.59
CA ALA A 60 27.64 9.43 14.58
C ALA A 60 28.38 10.42 15.51
N ILE A 61 28.70 9.97 16.72
CA ILE A 61 29.46 10.78 17.68
C ILE A 61 30.86 11.10 17.12
N LEU A 62 31.60 10.11 16.64
CA LEU A 62 32.92 10.30 16.07
C LEU A 62 32.89 11.24 14.85
N SER A 63 31.97 10.99 13.91
CA SER A 63 31.80 11.85 12.72
C SER A 63 31.50 13.29 13.12
N THR A 64 30.59 13.51 14.08
CA THR A 64 30.20 14.83 14.55
C THR A 64 31.34 15.53 15.29
N VAL A 65 32.08 14.84 16.16
CA VAL A 65 33.24 15.41 16.89
C VAL A 65 34.27 15.93 15.91
N PHE A 66 34.66 15.14 14.90
CA PHE A 66 35.62 15.59 13.89
C PHE A 66 35.10 16.76 13.05
N SER A 67 33.82 16.76 12.70
CA SER A 67 33.18 17.87 11.99
C SER A 67 33.15 19.17 12.81
N VAL A 68 32.80 19.07 14.10
CA VAL A 68 32.65 20.22 15.00
C VAL A 68 34.00 20.80 15.43
N LEU A 69 35.10 20.01 15.45
CA LEU A 69 36.43 20.51 15.74
C LEU A 69 37.02 21.32 14.58
N SER A 70 36.62 21.04 13.35
CA SER A 70 37.23 21.64 12.15
C SER A 70 37.20 23.17 12.10
N PRO A 71 36.10 23.89 12.46
CA PRO A 71 36.13 25.36 12.48
C PRO A 71 37.13 25.96 13.44
N LYS A 72 37.33 25.33 14.61
CA LYS A 72 38.34 25.81 15.60
C LYS A 72 39.76 25.66 15.08
N VAL A 73 40.06 24.50 14.47
CA VAL A 73 41.35 24.23 13.86
C VAL A 73 41.64 25.21 12.71
N MET A 74 40.62 25.48 11.86
CA MET A 74 40.73 26.49 10.80
C MET A 74 40.99 27.89 11.36
N GLY A 75 40.37 28.23 12.52
CA GLY A 75 40.60 29.48 13.22
C GLY A 75 42.06 29.69 13.61
N HIS A 76 42.77 28.63 14.00
CA HIS A 76 44.20 28.72 14.28
C HIS A 76 45.03 29.12 13.06
N ALA A 77 44.72 28.58 11.88
CA ALA A 77 45.36 29.00 10.63
C ALA A 77 45.16 30.49 10.35
N THR A 78 43.88 30.94 10.47
CA THR A 78 43.52 32.35 10.25
C THR A 78 44.25 33.28 11.25
N THR A 79 44.35 32.89 12.52
CA THR A 79 45.09 33.65 13.53
C THR A 79 46.57 33.80 13.17
N LYS A 80 47.22 32.71 12.76
CA LYS A 80 48.63 32.73 12.35
C LYS A 80 48.92 33.57 11.11
N LEU A 81 48.04 33.47 10.11
CA LEU A 81 48.08 34.34 8.93
C LEU A 81 47.97 35.81 9.32
N PHE A 82 47.02 36.16 10.18
CA PHE A 82 46.79 37.52 10.64
C PHE A 82 47.98 38.05 11.44
N GLU A 83 48.53 37.26 12.39
CA GLU A 83 49.72 37.61 13.17
C GLU A 83 50.93 37.90 12.26
N GLY A 84 51.20 37.06 11.26
CA GLY A 84 52.26 37.24 10.29
C GLY A 84 52.10 38.49 9.44
N ILE A 85 50.90 38.80 8.97
CA ILE A 85 50.58 40.01 8.21
C ILE A 85 50.80 41.27 9.09
N MET A 86 50.25 41.24 10.31
CA MET A 86 50.38 42.38 11.24
C MET A 86 51.86 42.67 11.66
N ALA A 87 52.64 41.61 11.89
CA ALA A 87 54.08 41.76 12.17
C ALA A 87 54.82 42.38 10.98
N LYS A 88 54.51 41.98 9.76
CA LYS A 88 55.07 42.55 8.53
C LYS A 88 54.65 44.01 8.34
N MET A 89 53.40 44.36 8.61
CA MET A 89 52.91 45.76 8.53
C MET A 89 53.56 46.67 9.59
N LYS A 90 53.85 46.13 10.77
CA LYS A 90 54.59 46.87 11.84
C LYS A 90 56.08 47.00 11.60
N GLY A 91 56.60 46.49 10.49
CA GLY A 91 58.00 46.60 10.12
C GLY A 91 58.95 45.78 11.01
N VAL A 92 58.49 44.72 11.65
CA VAL A 92 59.32 43.85 12.49
C VAL A 92 60.37 43.16 11.61
N PRO A 93 61.68 43.33 11.87
CA PRO A 93 62.75 42.73 11.07
C PRO A 93 62.61 41.18 11.07
N GLY A 94 62.62 40.57 9.88
CA GLY A 94 62.48 39.12 9.73
C GLY A 94 61.02 38.57 9.81
N ALA A 95 60.03 39.44 9.92
CA ALA A 95 58.61 39.01 9.94
C ALA A 95 58.18 38.33 8.62
N SER A 96 57.81 37.07 8.69
CA SER A 96 57.25 36.30 7.57
C SER A 96 56.02 35.58 8.01
N ILE A 97 55.16 35.28 7.05
CA ILE A 97 54.00 34.39 7.28
C ILE A 97 54.53 32.96 7.38
N ASP A 98 54.18 32.27 8.46
CA ASP A 98 54.55 30.86 8.66
C ASP A 98 53.66 29.95 7.82
N PHE A 99 54.01 29.83 6.54
CA PHE A 99 53.33 28.95 5.60
C PHE A 99 53.48 27.46 5.95
N GLN A 100 54.56 27.08 6.65
CA GLN A 100 54.78 25.71 7.08
C GLN A 100 53.73 25.31 8.13
N TYR A 101 53.48 26.14 9.13
CA TYR A 101 52.42 25.93 10.13
C TYR A 101 51.02 25.92 9.51
N VAL A 102 50.74 26.86 8.59
CA VAL A 102 49.47 26.87 7.86
C VAL A 102 49.28 25.58 7.05
N GLY A 103 50.34 25.09 6.39
CA GLY A 103 50.34 23.82 5.66
C GLY A 103 50.03 22.62 6.56
N GLN A 104 50.63 22.58 7.77
CA GLN A 104 50.34 21.53 8.77
C GLN A 104 48.88 21.55 9.19
N ILE A 105 48.30 22.74 9.46
CA ILE A 105 46.86 22.86 9.81
C ILE A 105 45.96 22.39 8.67
N ILE A 106 46.30 22.72 7.42
CA ILE A 106 45.53 22.23 6.26
C ILE A 106 45.55 20.70 6.18
N LEU A 107 46.72 20.08 6.39
CA LEU A 107 46.83 18.62 6.42
C LEU A 107 45.99 17.99 7.57
N ILE A 108 46.01 18.62 8.76
CA ILE A 108 45.18 18.19 9.89
C ILE A 108 43.69 18.32 9.53
N LEU A 109 43.26 19.42 8.90
CA LEU A 109 41.88 19.63 8.47
C LEU A 109 41.44 18.58 7.45
N ILE A 110 42.28 18.28 6.46
CA ILE A 110 42.02 17.21 5.49
C ILE A 110 41.82 15.88 6.22
N GLY A 111 42.71 15.56 7.18
CA GLY A 111 42.57 14.36 8.02
C GLY A 111 41.26 14.32 8.80
N LEU A 112 40.86 15.42 9.45
CA LEU A 112 39.59 15.53 10.20
C LEU A 112 38.39 15.34 9.29
N TYR A 113 38.38 15.96 8.10
CA TYR A 113 37.27 15.80 7.15
C TYR A 113 37.20 14.39 6.58
N LEU A 114 38.32 13.74 6.26
CA LEU A 114 38.37 12.35 5.80
C LEU A 114 37.86 11.39 6.88
N LEU A 115 38.27 11.58 8.13
CA LEU A 115 37.79 10.78 9.26
C LEU A 115 36.29 10.99 9.49
N SER A 116 35.82 12.25 9.49
CA SER A 116 34.40 12.57 9.61
C SER A 116 33.56 11.90 8.49
N ALA A 117 34.05 11.99 7.25
CA ALA A 117 33.39 11.36 6.10
C ALA A 117 33.37 9.83 6.19
N ALA A 118 34.49 9.21 6.62
CA ALA A 118 34.59 7.77 6.78
C ALA A 118 33.62 7.24 7.86
N PHE A 119 33.59 7.90 9.02
CA PHE A 119 32.63 7.53 10.08
C PHE A 119 31.16 7.78 9.67
N GLY A 120 30.89 8.88 8.97
CA GLY A 120 29.56 9.16 8.42
C GLY A 120 29.12 8.12 7.38
N TYR A 121 30.04 7.67 6.52
CA TYR A 121 29.79 6.59 5.57
C TYR A 121 29.45 5.27 6.28
N ILE A 122 30.26 4.86 7.28
CA ILE A 122 30.02 3.65 8.05
C ILE A 122 28.68 3.75 8.79
N GLN A 123 28.38 4.88 9.40
CA GLN A 123 27.09 5.14 10.06
C GLN A 123 25.93 4.91 9.10
N GLN A 124 25.97 5.51 7.90
CA GLN A 124 24.91 5.40 6.90
C GLN A 124 24.77 3.97 6.38
N TYR A 125 25.89 3.28 6.14
CA TYR A 125 25.88 1.88 5.71
C TYR A 125 25.23 0.96 6.73
N LEU A 126 25.61 1.07 8.02
CA LEU A 126 25.02 0.27 9.09
C LEU A 126 23.53 0.56 9.26
N MET A 127 23.13 1.84 9.22
CA MET A 127 21.73 2.24 9.38
C MET A 127 20.87 1.75 8.24
N ALA A 128 21.36 1.81 7.00
CA ALA A 128 20.68 1.26 5.84
C ALA A 128 20.44 -0.26 6.01
N GLY A 129 21.43 -1.00 6.49
CA GLY A 129 21.30 -2.43 6.78
C GLY A 129 20.22 -2.73 7.84
N VAL A 130 20.23 -1.98 8.95
CA VAL A 130 19.22 -2.13 10.02
C VAL A 130 17.81 -1.83 9.49
N ALA A 131 17.64 -0.70 8.79
CA ALA A 131 16.35 -0.29 8.26
C ALA A 131 15.79 -1.34 7.27
N GLN A 132 16.60 -1.79 6.30
CA GLN A 132 16.16 -2.76 5.30
C GLN A 132 15.82 -4.13 5.92
N LYS A 133 16.60 -4.57 6.92
CA LYS A 133 16.30 -5.84 7.60
C LYS A 133 15.01 -5.77 8.41
N THR A 134 14.80 -4.68 9.15
CA THR A 134 13.55 -4.45 9.91
C THR A 134 12.33 -4.45 8.98
N VAL A 135 12.43 -3.78 7.83
CA VAL A 135 11.35 -3.71 6.83
C VAL A 135 11.10 -5.06 6.16
N TYR A 136 12.16 -5.82 5.86
CA TYR A 136 12.03 -7.18 5.35
C TYR A 136 11.25 -8.08 6.32
N ASP A 137 11.60 -8.04 7.60
CA ASP A 137 10.92 -8.84 8.62
C ASP A 137 9.45 -8.41 8.77
N LEU A 138 9.18 -7.09 8.79
CA LEU A 138 7.82 -6.55 8.86
C LEU A 138 6.96 -6.95 7.65
N ARG A 139 7.51 -6.86 6.42
CA ARG A 139 6.78 -7.31 5.22
C ARG A 139 6.47 -8.80 5.25
N ARG A 140 7.41 -9.62 5.72
CA ARG A 140 7.19 -11.05 5.88
C ARG A 140 6.07 -11.33 6.86
N GLU A 141 6.10 -10.71 8.06
CA GLU A 141 5.05 -10.88 9.07
C GLU A 141 3.67 -10.45 8.56
N VAL A 142 3.60 -9.31 7.85
CA VAL A 142 2.33 -8.83 7.26
C VAL A 142 1.83 -9.80 6.19
N ASN A 143 2.71 -10.31 5.31
CA ASN A 143 2.32 -11.27 4.29
C ASN A 143 1.83 -12.59 4.90
N ASP A 144 2.54 -13.12 5.89
CA ASP A 144 2.16 -14.32 6.61
C ASP A 144 0.84 -14.14 7.36
N LYS A 145 0.60 -12.94 7.90
CA LYS A 145 -0.66 -12.58 8.55
C LYS A 145 -1.82 -12.53 7.57
N LEU A 146 -1.64 -11.85 6.41
CA LEU A 146 -2.68 -11.75 5.38
C LEU A 146 -3.15 -13.11 4.88
N SER A 147 -2.25 -14.10 4.78
CA SER A 147 -2.62 -15.46 4.36
C SER A 147 -3.48 -16.22 5.39
N ARG A 148 -3.56 -15.74 6.63
CA ARG A 148 -4.31 -16.35 7.74
C ARG A 148 -5.53 -15.54 8.17
N LEU A 149 -5.76 -14.37 7.54
CA LEU A 149 -6.93 -13.55 7.85
C LEU A 149 -8.21 -14.13 7.22
N PRO A 150 -9.35 -14.05 7.91
CA PRO A 150 -10.63 -14.50 7.39
C PRO A 150 -11.10 -13.64 6.21
N LEU A 151 -11.93 -14.22 5.33
CA LEU A 151 -12.50 -13.50 4.18
C LEU A 151 -13.25 -12.24 4.59
N LYS A 152 -13.90 -12.24 5.76
CA LYS A 152 -14.56 -11.06 6.37
C LYS A 152 -13.67 -9.82 6.40
N TYR A 153 -12.36 -9.99 6.63
CA TYR A 153 -11.40 -8.88 6.65
C TYR A 153 -11.28 -8.20 5.28
N PHE A 154 -11.23 -9.02 4.22
CA PHE A 154 -11.10 -8.56 2.84
C PHE A 154 -12.40 -7.97 2.30
N ASP A 155 -13.55 -8.54 2.66
CA ASP A 155 -14.86 -8.06 2.25
C ASP A 155 -15.21 -6.70 2.87
N ALA A 156 -14.69 -6.41 4.07
CA ALA A 156 -14.92 -5.15 4.77
C ALA A 156 -14.02 -3.99 4.28
N ARG A 157 -13.01 -4.24 3.45
CA ARG A 157 -11.99 -3.26 3.04
C ARG A 157 -11.74 -3.30 1.54
N THR A 158 -11.35 -2.18 0.97
CA THR A 158 -10.98 -2.14 -0.45
C THR A 158 -9.59 -2.74 -0.67
N HIS A 159 -9.37 -3.40 -1.81
CA HIS A 159 -8.05 -3.93 -2.20
C HIS A 159 -6.97 -2.85 -2.20
N GLY A 160 -7.32 -1.63 -2.65
CA GLY A 160 -6.39 -0.49 -2.67
C GLY A 160 -5.95 -0.05 -1.26
N GLU A 161 -6.84 -0.12 -0.27
CA GLU A 161 -6.51 0.18 1.13
C GLU A 161 -5.50 -0.83 1.68
N ILE A 162 -5.77 -2.13 1.51
CA ILE A 162 -4.89 -3.20 1.98
C ILE A 162 -3.52 -3.08 1.30
N LEU A 163 -3.48 -2.92 -0.03
CA LEU A 163 -2.26 -2.77 -0.80
C LEU A 163 -1.45 -1.54 -0.34
N SER A 164 -2.12 -0.41 -0.11
CA SER A 164 -1.46 0.81 0.39
C SER A 164 -0.80 0.61 1.76
N ARG A 165 -1.43 -0.14 2.67
CA ARG A 165 -0.86 -0.47 3.99
C ARG A 165 0.37 -1.37 3.88
N VAL A 166 0.35 -2.36 2.98
CA VAL A 166 1.45 -3.32 2.78
C VAL A 166 2.64 -2.70 2.04
N THR A 167 2.39 -1.75 1.14
CA THR A 167 3.44 -1.12 0.32
C THR A 167 3.81 0.26 0.86
N ASN A 168 2.92 1.25 0.70
CA ASN A 168 3.24 2.65 0.98
C ASN A 168 3.54 2.92 2.47
N ASP A 169 2.77 2.33 3.39
CA ASP A 169 2.99 2.54 4.82
C ASP A 169 4.29 1.89 5.29
N VAL A 170 4.61 0.69 4.81
CA VAL A 170 5.88 0.02 5.11
C VAL A 170 7.07 0.77 4.50
N ASP A 171 6.94 1.32 3.28
CA ASP A 171 7.98 2.14 2.66
C ASP A 171 8.19 3.47 3.40
N ASN A 172 7.12 4.07 3.94
CA ASN A 172 7.21 5.25 4.78
C ASN A 172 7.98 4.97 6.08
N ILE A 173 7.74 3.81 6.71
CA ILE A 173 8.53 3.35 7.87
C ILE A 173 10.00 3.18 7.47
N SER A 174 10.28 2.53 6.34
CA SER A 174 11.63 2.30 5.82
C SER A 174 12.42 3.61 5.67
N SER A 175 11.84 4.55 4.92
CA SER A 175 12.48 5.84 4.64
C SER A 175 12.75 6.66 5.90
N THR A 176 11.83 6.63 6.86
CA THR A 176 11.99 7.32 8.14
C THR A 176 13.07 6.69 9.00
N LEU A 177 13.12 5.38 9.10
CA LEU A 177 14.17 4.69 9.85
C LEU A 177 15.54 5.00 9.25
N GLN A 178 15.69 4.96 7.94
CA GLN A 178 16.97 5.16 7.27
C GLN A 178 17.43 6.62 7.30
N GLN A 179 16.56 7.58 6.97
CA GLN A 179 16.94 8.98 6.80
C GLN A 179 16.67 9.82 8.05
N SER A 180 15.44 9.80 8.55
CA SER A 180 15.02 10.73 9.59
C SER A 180 15.63 10.41 10.95
N LEU A 181 15.77 9.13 11.30
CA LEU A 181 16.39 8.72 12.56
C LEU A 181 17.89 9.05 12.55
N THR A 182 18.59 8.75 11.45
CA THR A 182 20.01 9.11 11.27
C THR A 182 20.21 10.62 11.38
N GLN A 183 19.36 11.39 10.70
CA GLN A 183 19.43 12.85 10.71
C GLN A 183 19.09 13.46 12.08
N LEU A 184 18.15 12.86 12.82
CA LEU A 184 17.84 13.28 14.20
C LEU A 184 19.05 13.11 15.11
N ILE A 185 19.68 11.93 15.08
CA ILE A 185 20.89 11.63 15.88
C ILE A 185 21.99 12.64 15.57
N THR A 186 22.33 12.82 14.30
CA THR A 186 23.41 13.76 13.91
C THR A 186 23.05 15.21 14.22
N SER A 187 21.79 15.64 14.05
CA SER A 187 21.35 16.99 14.39
C SER A 187 21.48 17.29 15.87
N VAL A 188 21.02 16.37 16.74
CA VAL A 188 21.13 16.54 18.20
C VAL A 188 22.60 16.60 18.63
N LEU A 189 23.44 15.68 18.14
CA LEU A 189 24.88 15.67 18.45
C LEU A 189 25.59 16.95 17.96
N THR A 190 25.23 17.41 16.75
CA THR A 190 25.79 18.65 16.19
C THR A 190 25.39 19.87 17.03
N ILE A 191 24.12 20.00 17.42
CA ILE A 191 23.65 21.09 18.27
C ILE A 191 24.45 21.12 19.59
N ILE A 192 24.57 19.97 20.28
CA ILE A 192 25.30 19.86 21.53
C ILE A 192 26.78 20.23 21.34
N GLY A 193 27.42 19.63 20.32
CA GLY A 193 28.83 19.87 20.05
C GLY A 193 29.13 21.34 19.69
N VAL A 194 28.28 21.94 18.85
CA VAL A 194 28.43 23.35 18.46
C VAL A 194 28.24 24.29 19.67
N ILE A 195 27.24 24.06 20.52
CA ILE A 195 27.01 24.85 21.73
C ILE A 195 28.25 24.77 22.65
N VAL A 196 28.78 23.58 22.88
CA VAL A 196 29.99 23.39 23.71
C VAL A 196 31.18 24.19 23.13
N MET A 197 31.39 24.12 21.82
CA MET A 197 32.49 24.87 21.17
C MET A 197 32.27 26.38 21.21
N MET A 198 31.03 26.85 20.99
CA MET A 198 30.70 28.28 21.07
C MET A 198 30.92 28.83 22.49
N LEU A 199 30.49 28.10 23.54
CA LEU A 199 30.73 28.46 24.94
C LEU A 199 32.22 28.49 25.29
N SER A 200 33.00 27.58 24.73
CA SER A 200 34.48 27.55 24.94
C SER A 200 35.20 28.77 24.35
N ILE A 201 34.62 29.43 23.33
CA ILE A 201 35.19 30.62 22.70
C ILE A 201 34.75 31.89 23.47
N SER A 202 33.43 32.10 23.56
CA SER A 202 32.88 33.28 24.25
C SER A 202 31.42 33.07 24.67
N PRO A 203 31.12 33.01 25.98
CA PRO A 203 29.74 32.94 26.47
C PRO A 203 28.85 34.10 26.00
N LEU A 204 29.42 35.33 25.91
CA LEU A 204 28.70 36.51 25.44
C LEU A 204 28.23 36.38 23.98
N MET A 205 29.16 35.97 23.09
CA MET A 205 28.82 35.77 21.70
C MET A 205 27.81 34.62 21.53
N THR A 206 27.95 33.57 22.36
CA THR A 206 26.99 32.44 22.39
C THR A 206 25.58 32.90 22.79
N LEU A 207 25.47 33.77 23.80
CA LEU A 207 24.19 34.35 24.19
C LEU A 207 23.54 35.12 23.04
N ILE A 208 24.32 35.93 22.31
CA ILE A 208 23.82 36.66 21.13
C ILE A 208 23.31 35.70 20.06
N ALA A 209 24.06 34.66 19.74
CA ALA A 209 23.66 33.66 18.75
C ALA A 209 22.40 32.92 19.18
N ILE A 210 22.29 32.51 20.45
CA ILE A 210 21.08 31.84 20.98
C ILE A 210 19.88 32.78 20.95
N LEU A 211 20.05 34.08 21.16
CA LEU A 211 18.93 35.05 21.16
C LEU A 211 18.31 35.22 19.77
N THR A 212 18.99 34.87 18.68
CA THR A 212 18.41 34.85 17.34
C THR A 212 17.40 33.69 17.14
N LEU A 213 17.45 32.62 17.96
CA LEU A 213 16.57 31.46 17.84
C LEU A 213 15.10 31.76 18.13
N PRO A 214 14.74 32.38 19.27
CA PRO A 214 13.35 32.75 19.55
C PRO A 214 12.75 33.60 18.43
N LEU A 215 13.53 34.55 17.89
CA LEU A 215 13.11 35.40 16.78
C LEU A 215 12.82 34.55 15.52
N SER A 216 13.69 33.60 15.21
CA SER A 216 13.52 32.67 14.10
C SER A 216 12.29 31.78 14.30
N ILE A 217 12.08 31.23 15.50
CA ILE A 217 10.95 30.36 15.83
C ILE A 217 9.63 31.13 15.68
N VAL A 218 9.55 32.35 16.21
CA VAL A 218 8.36 33.20 16.10
C VAL A 218 8.07 33.53 14.63
N ALA A 219 9.08 33.87 13.83
CA ALA A 219 8.92 34.14 12.40
C ALA A 219 8.42 32.90 11.65
N ILE A 220 9.07 31.74 11.85
CA ILE A 220 8.66 30.48 11.18
C ILE A 220 7.23 30.09 11.56
N THR A 221 6.90 30.06 12.85
CA THR A 221 5.57 29.61 13.31
C THR A 221 4.46 30.54 12.84
N SER A 222 4.71 31.86 12.79
CA SER A 222 3.74 32.85 12.30
C SER A 222 3.47 32.69 10.80
N ILE A 223 4.52 32.47 10.01
CA ILE A 223 4.40 32.27 8.57
C ILE A 223 3.78 30.89 8.29
N ALA A 224 4.23 29.84 8.98
CA ALA A 224 3.75 28.46 8.81
C ALA A 224 2.24 28.35 9.07
N LYS A 225 1.72 28.99 10.14
CA LYS A 225 0.26 29.03 10.40
C LYS A 225 -0.54 29.64 9.26
N LYS A 226 -0.05 30.73 8.66
CA LYS A 226 -0.71 31.38 7.50
C LYS A 226 -0.60 30.53 6.24
N SER A 227 0.56 29.96 5.98
CA SER A 227 0.82 29.09 4.84
C SER A 227 0.00 27.81 4.91
N GLN A 228 -0.09 27.16 6.08
CA GLN A 228 -0.83 25.91 6.29
C GLN A 228 -2.30 26.03 5.86
N LYS A 229 -2.96 27.16 6.14
CA LYS A 229 -4.35 27.39 5.71
C LYS A 229 -4.49 27.36 4.18
N GLN A 230 -3.52 27.93 3.47
CA GLN A 230 -3.53 27.95 2.00
C GLN A 230 -3.16 26.57 1.42
N PHE A 231 -2.23 25.83 2.03
CA PHE A 231 -1.91 24.47 1.62
C PHE A 231 -3.09 23.50 1.81
N LEU A 232 -3.85 23.62 2.90
CA LEU A 232 -5.08 22.83 3.11
C LEU A 232 -6.12 23.15 2.02
N ARG A 233 -6.27 24.45 1.68
CA ARG A 233 -7.15 24.86 0.59
C ARG A 233 -6.66 24.30 -0.75
N GLN A 234 -5.38 24.44 -1.07
CA GLN A 234 -4.77 23.88 -2.28
C GLN A 234 -5.00 22.38 -2.39
N GLN A 235 -4.84 21.64 -1.28
CA GLN A 235 -5.06 20.18 -1.27
C GLN A 235 -6.53 19.82 -1.51
N LYS A 236 -7.46 20.61 -0.97
CA LYS A 236 -8.90 20.42 -1.22
C LYS A 236 -9.23 20.65 -2.69
N GLU A 237 -8.80 21.78 -3.26
CA GLU A 237 -9.06 22.11 -4.67
C GLU A 237 -8.38 21.10 -5.62
N LEU A 238 -7.20 20.60 -5.26
CA LEU A 238 -6.53 19.52 -6.02
C LEU A 238 -7.32 18.22 -5.97
N GLY A 239 -7.88 17.86 -4.81
CA GLY A 239 -8.77 16.69 -4.68
C GLY A 239 -10.02 16.84 -5.54
N GLU A 240 -10.65 18.02 -5.55
CA GLU A 240 -11.82 18.33 -6.38
C GLU A 240 -11.48 18.26 -7.88
N LEU A 241 -10.31 18.79 -8.28
CA LEU A 241 -9.84 18.70 -9.66
C LEU A 241 -9.59 17.25 -10.10
N ASN A 242 -8.93 16.47 -9.26
CA ASN A 242 -8.67 15.06 -9.56
C ASN A 242 -9.98 14.26 -9.69
N GLY A 243 -10.94 14.49 -8.78
CA GLY A 243 -12.26 13.86 -8.86
C GLY A 243 -13.00 14.21 -10.15
N HIS A 244 -12.98 15.50 -10.55
CA HIS A 244 -13.57 15.93 -11.82
C HIS A 244 -12.89 15.27 -13.03
N VAL A 245 -11.56 15.21 -13.05
CA VAL A 245 -10.81 14.55 -14.14
C VAL A 245 -11.13 13.06 -14.22
N GLU A 246 -11.15 12.35 -13.07
CA GLU A 246 -11.50 10.94 -13.00
C GLU A 246 -12.93 10.67 -13.50
N GLU A 247 -13.91 11.48 -13.06
CA GLU A 247 -15.29 11.39 -13.50
C GLU A 247 -15.43 11.62 -15.01
N MET A 248 -14.82 12.69 -15.53
CA MET A 248 -14.87 13.02 -16.96
C MET A 248 -14.13 12.00 -17.82
N TYR A 249 -13.02 11.43 -17.33
CA TYR A 249 -12.28 10.39 -18.04
C TYR A 249 -13.06 9.06 -18.07
N THR A 250 -13.61 8.65 -16.93
CA THR A 250 -14.42 7.42 -16.83
C THR A 250 -15.73 7.56 -17.64
N GLY A 251 -16.38 8.73 -17.54
CA GLY A 251 -17.61 9.04 -18.25
C GLY A 251 -17.41 9.61 -19.67
N HIS A 252 -16.18 9.55 -20.25
CA HIS A 252 -15.85 10.23 -21.50
C HIS A 252 -16.82 9.93 -22.66
N ASN A 253 -17.20 8.68 -22.82
CA ASN A 253 -18.17 8.27 -23.85
C ASN A 253 -19.53 8.95 -23.67
N VAL A 254 -19.98 9.12 -22.42
CA VAL A 254 -21.23 9.80 -22.08
C VAL A 254 -21.13 11.29 -22.39
N VAL A 255 -20.02 11.94 -21.98
CA VAL A 255 -19.75 13.35 -22.26
C VAL A 255 -19.80 13.60 -23.77
N LYS A 256 -19.16 12.73 -24.57
CA LYS A 256 -19.16 12.80 -26.04
C LYS A 256 -20.55 12.56 -26.64
N ALA A 257 -21.26 11.54 -26.17
CA ALA A 257 -22.58 11.20 -26.69
C ALA A 257 -23.61 12.32 -26.48
N PHE A 258 -23.48 13.09 -25.40
CA PHE A 258 -24.38 14.20 -25.08
C PHE A 258 -23.84 15.59 -25.44
N GLY A 259 -22.65 15.70 -26.07
CA GLY A 259 -22.04 16.95 -26.50
C GLY A 259 -21.77 17.95 -25.36
N ARG A 260 -21.34 17.42 -24.19
CA ARG A 260 -21.15 18.22 -22.97
C ARG A 260 -19.69 18.60 -22.69
N GLU A 261 -18.81 18.52 -23.69
CA GLU A 261 -17.38 18.82 -23.56
C GLU A 261 -17.11 20.24 -23.07
N GLN A 262 -17.84 21.23 -23.63
CA GLN A 262 -17.63 22.62 -23.25
C GLN A 262 -17.98 22.87 -21.79
N ARG A 263 -19.07 22.28 -21.31
CA ARG A 263 -19.47 22.41 -19.91
C ARG A 263 -18.42 21.79 -18.99
N SER A 264 -17.89 20.59 -19.34
CA SER A 264 -16.82 19.94 -18.58
C SER A 264 -15.55 20.79 -18.53
N LEU A 265 -15.19 21.44 -19.65
CA LEU A 265 -14.04 22.36 -19.69
C LEU A 265 -14.27 23.62 -18.83
N ASP A 266 -15.48 24.17 -18.80
CA ASP A 266 -15.79 25.33 -17.98
C ASP A 266 -15.71 25.01 -16.49
N GLU A 267 -16.26 23.86 -16.06
CA GLU A 267 -16.16 23.36 -14.69
C GLU A 267 -14.70 23.08 -14.29
N PHE A 268 -13.92 22.44 -15.18
CA PHE A 268 -12.48 22.22 -14.97
C PHE A 268 -11.74 23.55 -14.77
N ASN A 269 -11.99 24.54 -15.62
CA ASN A 269 -11.32 25.84 -15.57
C ASN A 269 -11.64 26.58 -14.26
N GLU A 270 -12.87 26.48 -13.76
CA GLU A 270 -13.27 27.08 -12.49
C GLU A 270 -12.48 26.47 -11.31
N VAL A 271 -12.43 25.13 -11.23
CA VAL A 271 -11.68 24.43 -10.18
C VAL A 271 -10.18 24.72 -10.30
N ASN A 272 -9.64 24.72 -11.53
CA ASN A 272 -8.23 24.99 -11.80
C ASN A 272 -7.82 26.42 -11.41
N GLU A 273 -8.69 27.42 -11.64
CA GLU A 273 -8.44 28.79 -11.19
C GLU A 273 -8.43 28.90 -9.66
N ARG A 274 -9.36 28.22 -8.96
CA ARG A 274 -9.34 28.14 -7.48
C ARG A 274 -8.07 27.48 -6.97
N LEU A 275 -7.62 26.40 -7.61
CA LEU A 275 -6.38 25.70 -7.31
C LEU A 275 -5.16 26.61 -7.52
N TYR A 276 -5.10 27.32 -8.65
CA TYR A 276 -4.05 28.29 -8.93
C TYR A 276 -3.95 29.35 -7.85
N GLN A 277 -5.08 29.99 -7.47
CA GLN A 277 -5.10 31.03 -6.46
C GLN A 277 -4.64 30.51 -5.07
N ALA A 278 -5.07 29.31 -4.68
CA ALA A 278 -4.64 28.69 -3.43
C ALA A 278 -3.17 28.33 -3.47
N GLY A 279 -2.70 27.73 -4.57
CA GLY A 279 -1.32 27.29 -4.77
C GLY A 279 -0.35 28.48 -4.81
N TRP A 280 -0.68 29.54 -5.58
CA TRP A 280 0.16 30.74 -5.63
C TRP A 280 0.33 31.37 -4.24
N LYS A 281 -0.77 31.54 -3.48
CA LYS A 281 -0.71 32.10 -2.12
C LYS A 281 0.07 31.20 -1.15
N ALA A 282 -0.12 29.88 -1.22
CA ALA A 282 0.59 28.91 -0.41
C ALA A 282 2.11 28.99 -0.66
N GLN A 283 2.52 28.98 -1.93
CA GLN A 283 3.91 29.03 -2.34
C GLN A 283 4.56 30.37 -2.02
N PHE A 284 3.87 31.50 -2.28
CA PHE A 284 4.41 32.83 -1.96
C PHE A 284 4.65 32.98 -0.44
N ILE A 285 3.63 32.68 0.39
CA ILE A 285 3.75 32.81 1.85
C ILE A 285 4.84 31.89 2.38
N SER A 286 4.89 30.64 1.91
CA SER A 286 5.94 29.68 2.31
C SER A 286 7.32 30.12 1.84
N GLY A 287 7.43 30.63 0.60
CA GLY A 287 8.67 31.08 0.01
C GLY A 287 9.36 32.25 0.75
N VAL A 288 8.58 33.07 1.48
CA VAL A 288 9.10 34.18 2.28
C VAL A 288 9.88 33.67 3.53
N ILE A 289 9.70 32.41 3.96
CA ILE A 289 10.42 31.86 5.13
C ILE A 289 11.93 31.97 4.95
N MET A 290 12.48 31.53 3.82
CA MET A 290 13.93 31.52 3.61
C MET A 290 14.58 32.90 3.58
N PRO A 291 14.05 33.91 2.88
CA PRO A 291 14.53 35.29 2.95
C PRO A 291 14.52 35.86 4.38
N ILE A 292 13.44 35.65 5.14
CA ILE A 292 13.37 36.13 6.53
C ILE A 292 14.39 35.42 7.43
N MET A 293 14.55 34.11 7.28
CA MET A 293 15.57 33.35 8.01
C MET A 293 16.99 33.83 7.69
N SER A 294 17.27 34.11 6.40
CA SER A 294 18.54 34.68 5.98
C SER A 294 18.76 36.08 6.56
N PHE A 295 17.72 36.88 6.61
CA PHE A 295 17.78 38.23 7.20
C PHE A 295 18.11 38.16 8.72
N ILE A 296 17.41 37.32 9.47
CA ILE A 296 17.66 37.11 10.90
C ILE A 296 19.07 36.57 11.13
N GLY A 297 19.51 35.60 10.32
CA GLY A 297 20.84 35.04 10.35
C GLY A 297 21.94 36.09 10.07
N ASN A 298 21.69 37.00 9.11
CA ASN A 298 22.62 38.10 8.80
C ASN A 298 22.68 39.14 9.93
N ILE A 299 21.58 39.45 10.61
CA ILE A 299 21.63 40.28 11.84
C ILE A 299 22.51 39.61 12.91
N GLY A 300 22.30 38.31 13.15
CA GLY A 300 23.15 37.54 14.07
C GLY A 300 24.65 37.59 13.67
N TYR A 301 24.93 37.41 12.37
CA TYR A 301 26.29 37.52 11.83
C TYR A 301 26.92 38.90 12.07
N VAL A 302 26.19 39.99 11.83
CA VAL A 302 26.68 41.36 12.08
C VAL A 302 26.95 41.57 13.56
N LEU A 303 26.05 41.20 14.45
CA LEU A 303 26.22 41.33 15.90
C LEU A 303 27.43 40.52 16.40
N VAL A 304 27.57 39.26 15.97
CA VAL A 304 28.74 38.40 16.28
C VAL A 304 30.04 39.01 15.77
N SER A 305 30.03 39.57 14.55
CA SER A 305 31.24 40.20 13.96
C SER A 305 31.64 41.46 14.70
N VAL A 306 30.70 42.33 15.07
CA VAL A 306 30.96 43.58 15.82
C VAL A 306 31.49 43.26 17.23
N VAL A 307 30.75 42.42 17.97
CA VAL A 307 31.15 42.03 19.33
C VAL A 307 32.45 41.24 19.32
N GLY A 308 32.61 40.32 18.38
CA GLY A 308 33.84 39.56 18.17
C GLY A 308 35.04 40.49 17.88
N GLY A 309 34.85 41.47 16.98
CA GLY A 309 35.89 42.49 16.69
C GLY A 309 36.29 43.32 17.94
N ILE A 310 35.32 43.73 18.75
CA ILE A 310 35.60 44.42 20.02
C ILE A 310 36.35 43.51 21.01
N LEU A 311 36.03 42.24 21.09
CA LEU A 311 36.72 41.28 21.95
C LEU A 311 38.16 41.00 21.47
N VAL A 312 38.40 40.98 20.15
CA VAL A 312 39.72 40.85 19.55
C VAL A 312 40.59 42.08 19.87
N THR A 313 40.06 43.31 19.69
CA THR A 313 40.79 44.54 20.01
C THR A 313 41.14 44.65 21.49
N LYS A 314 40.32 44.05 22.39
CA LYS A 314 40.59 43.93 23.83
C LYS A 314 41.52 42.76 24.17
N GLY A 315 42.03 42.00 23.21
CA GLY A 315 42.90 40.85 23.42
C GLY A 315 42.24 39.66 24.14
N ARG A 316 40.90 39.58 24.19
CA ARG A 316 40.18 38.50 24.90
C ARG A 316 40.03 37.24 24.06
N ILE A 317 39.95 37.35 22.74
CA ILE A 317 39.85 36.24 21.79
C ILE A 317 40.73 36.52 20.58
N ALA A 318 41.11 35.48 19.84
CA ALA A 318 41.87 35.61 18.60
C ALA A 318 40.94 35.91 17.40
N ILE A 319 41.47 36.47 16.32
CA ILE A 319 40.68 36.74 15.09
C ILE A 319 40.12 35.45 14.48
N GLY A 320 40.89 34.36 14.56
CA GLY A 320 40.42 33.04 14.09
C GLY A 320 39.30 32.47 14.93
N ASP A 321 39.17 32.86 16.21
CA ASP A 321 38.03 32.48 17.04
C ASP A 321 36.73 33.12 16.55
N VAL A 322 36.80 34.37 16.06
CA VAL A 322 35.63 35.04 15.44
C VAL A 322 35.19 34.30 14.18
N GLN A 323 36.16 33.90 13.33
CA GLN A 323 35.87 33.12 12.15
C GLN A 323 35.24 31.75 12.49
N ALA A 324 35.83 31.04 13.45
CA ALA A 324 35.27 29.75 13.92
C ALA A 324 33.87 29.93 14.48
N PHE A 325 33.64 30.98 15.26
CA PHE A 325 32.32 31.27 15.83
C PHE A 325 31.27 31.56 14.78
N ILE A 326 31.59 32.28 13.71
CA ILE A 326 30.70 32.52 12.56
C ILE A 326 30.30 31.21 11.89
N GLN A 327 31.26 30.29 11.72
CA GLN A 327 30.96 28.96 11.16
C GLN A 327 30.05 28.15 12.10
N TYR A 328 30.31 28.17 13.42
CA TYR A 328 29.43 27.51 14.39
C TYR A 328 28.01 28.09 14.40
N ALA A 329 27.86 29.40 14.32
CA ALA A 329 26.56 30.04 14.25
C ALA A 329 25.76 29.58 13.03
N ARG A 330 26.42 29.37 11.88
CA ARG A 330 25.77 28.78 10.68
C ARG A 330 25.46 27.31 10.87
N GLN A 331 26.39 26.51 11.42
CA GLN A 331 26.17 25.08 11.69
C GLN A 331 25.06 24.81 12.72
N PHE A 332 24.77 25.78 13.59
CA PHE A 332 23.74 25.65 14.61
C PHE A 332 22.32 25.80 14.05
N THR A 333 22.09 26.71 13.12
CA THR A 333 20.76 27.06 12.62
C THR A 333 20.12 25.92 11.80
N GLN A 334 20.88 25.23 10.99
CA GLN A 334 20.39 24.19 10.09
C GLN A 334 19.83 22.97 10.83
N PRO A 335 20.52 22.34 11.80
CA PRO A 335 20.00 21.21 12.56
C PRO A 335 18.74 21.53 13.36
N VAL A 336 18.61 22.76 13.88
CA VAL A 336 17.39 23.19 14.60
C VAL A 336 16.17 23.16 13.67
N ALA A 337 16.30 23.71 12.46
CA ALA A 337 15.22 23.68 11.47
C ALA A 337 14.88 22.24 11.02
N GLN A 338 15.91 21.40 10.86
CA GLN A 338 15.74 19.99 10.48
C GLN A 338 15.02 19.18 11.56
N THR A 339 15.36 19.38 12.84
CA THR A 339 14.72 18.67 13.96
C THR A 339 13.21 18.92 14.01
N ALA A 340 12.77 20.16 13.75
CA ALA A 340 11.35 20.48 13.68
C ALA A 340 10.63 19.73 12.53
N ASN A 341 11.28 19.59 11.39
CA ASN A 341 10.73 18.86 10.25
C ASN A 341 10.66 17.34 10.51
N ILE A 342 11.71 16.78 11.13
CA ILE A 342 11.78 15.36 11.50
C ILE A 342 10.65 14.98 12.47
N ALA A 343 10.26 15.85 13.40
CA ALA A 343 9.14 15.60 14.31
C ALA A 343 7.82 15.32 13.54
N ASN A 344 7.55 16.07 12.48
CA ASN A 344 6.38 15.85 11.63
C ASN A 344 6.47 14.52 10.85
N ILE A 345 7.67 14.19 10.34
CA ILE A 345 7.91 12.93 9.63
C ILE A 345 7.70 11.74 10.56
N ILE A 346 8.23 11.78 11.79
CA ILE A 346 8.03 10.74 12.80
C ILE A 346 6.54 10.59 13.11
N GLN A 347 5.79 11.69 13.24
CA GLN A 347 4.35 11.63 13.49
C GLN A 347 3.60 10.92 12.36
N SER A 348 3.90 11.23 11.10
CA SER A 348 3.32 10.54 9.93
C SER A 348 3.71 9.06 9.90
N THR A 349 4.96 8.74 10.21
CA THR A 349 5.45 7.36 10.21
C THR A 349 4.81 6.52 11.31
N VAL A 350 4.58 7.10 12.48
CA VAL A 350 3.87 6.40 13.56
C VAL A 350 2.43 6.12 13.16
N ALA A 351 1.76 7.02 12.41
CA ALA A 351 0.43 6.75 11.87
C ALA A 351 0.46 5.62 10.81
N SER A 352 1.47 5.60 9.93
CA SER A 352 1.66 4.48 8.99
C SER A 352 1.93 3.15 9.72
N ALA A 353 2.77 3.18 10.76
CA ALA A 353 3.06 1.99 11.56
C ALA A 353 1.81 1.48 12.31
N GLU A 354 0.95 2.38 12.81
CA GLU A 354 -0.32 2.02 13.44
C GLU A 354 -1.21 1.24 12.49
N ARG A 355 -1.38 1.70 11.22
CA ARG A 355 -2.18 1.00 10.21
C ARG A 355 -1.60 -0.37 9.83
N VAL A 356 -0.27 -0.50 9.79
CA VAL A 356 0.39 -1.80 9.58
C VAL A 356 0.17 -2.73 10.77
N PHE A 357 0.28 -2.21 11.99
CA PHE A 357 0.04 -3.00 13.21
C PHE A 357 -1.42 -3.40 13.38
N GLU A 358 -2.39 -2.58 12.92
CA GLU A 358 -3.80 -2.98 12.86
C GLU A 358 -3.99 -4.28 12.06
N ILE A 359 -3.24 -4.48 10.94
CA ILE A 359 -3.28 -5.76 10.19
C ILE A 359 -2.72 -6.90 11.04
N LEU A 360 -1.57 -6.67 11.71
CA LEU A 360 -0.92 -7.71 12.51
C LEU A 360 -1.72 -8.13 13.74
N ASP A 361 -2.54 -7.22 14.27
CA ASP A 361 -3.37 -7.44 15.46
C ASP A 361 -4.78 -7.97 15.13
N GLU A 362 -5.16 -8.01 13.83
CA GLU A 362 -6.46 -8.52 13.41
C GLU A 362 -6.62 -9.99 13.79
N GLU A 363 -7.85 -10.42 14.09
CA GLU A 363 -8.15 -11.80 14.42
C GLU A 363 -7.94 -12.71 13.21
N GLU A 364 -7.22 -13.81 13.42
CA GLU A 364 -7.00 -14.84 12.40
C GLU A 364 -8.22 -15.75 12.25
N GLU A 365 -8.28 -16.52 11.16
CA GLU A 365 -9.25 -17.62 11.04
C GLU A 365 -9.19 -18.53 12.28
N VAL A 366 -10.34 -19.09 12.64
CA VAL A 366 -10.43 -20.06 13.77
C VAL A 366 -9.38 -21.16 13.58
N ALA A 367 -8.64 -21.47 14.62
CA ALA A 367 -7.60 -22.50 14.57
C ALA A 367 -8.19 -23.84 14.09
N GLU A 368 -7.44 -24.55 13.25
CA GLU A 368 -7.82 -25.89 12.82
C GLU A 368 -7.73 -26.91 13.96
N SER A 369 -8.57 -27.93 13.92
CA SER A 369 -8.54 -29.00 14.89
C SER A 369 -7.24 -29.81 14.80
N ASP A 370 -6.58 -30.07 15.94
CA ASP A 370 -5.42 -30.95 16.01
C ASP A 370 -5.75 -32.41 15.62
N HIS A 371 -7.05 -32.80 15.70
CA HIS A 371 -7.57 -34.13 15.36
C HIS A 371 -8.41 -34.08 14.08
N SER A 372 -7.90 -33.43 13.04
CA SER A 372 -8.62 -33.29 11.78
C SER A 372 -8.84 -34.63 11.08
N VAL A 373 -10.04 -34.80 10.53
CA VAL A 373 -10.44 -35.97 9.72
C VAL A 373 -10.23 -35.63 8.25
N ALA A 374 -9.44 -36.43 7.54
CA ALA A 374 -9.29 -36.33 6.09
C ALA A 374 -10.29 -37.29 5.39
N LEU A 375 -10.88 -36.85 4.28
CA LEU A 375 -11.74 -37.68 3.41
C LEU A 375 -11.02 -37.94 2.09
N PRO A 376 -10.17 -38.98 1.98
CA PRO A 376 -9.37 -39.22 0.77
C PRO A 376 -10.23 -39.62 -0.44
N GLU A 377 -11.41 -40.17 -0.23
CA GLU A 377 -12.38 -40.54 -1.26
C GLU A 377 -13.77 -39.97 -0.92
N ALA A 378 -13.96 -38.67 -1.15
CA ALA A 378 -15.26 -38.04 -0.91
C ALA A 378 -16.30 -38.53 -1.93
N LYS A 379 -17.46 -38.92 -1.44
CA LYS A 379 -18.61 -39.32 -2.26
C LYS A 379 -19.42 -38.11 -2.71
N GLY A 380 -19.41 -37.04 -1.91
CA GLY A 380 -20.07 -35.77 -2.21
C GLY A 380 -21.51 -35.67 -1.64
N ASN A 381 -21.84 -36.41 -0.55
CA ASN A 381 -23.06 -36.12 0.19
C ASN A 381 -22.85 -34.89 1.06
N VAL A 382 -23.83 -33.97 1.06
CA VAL A 382 -23.73 -32.71 1.83
C VAL A 382 -25.01 -32.55 2.65
N ALA A 383 -24.87 -32.21 3.94
CA ALA A 383 -26.02 -31.87 4.76
C ALA A 383 -25.77 -30.57 5.55
N PHE A 384 -26.79 -29.73 5.59
CA PHE A 384 -26.91 -28.56 6.46
C PHE A 384 -27.94 -28.92 7.53
N GLU A 385 -27.56 -28.88 8.78
CA GLU A 385 -28.36 -29.28 9.91
C GLU A 385 -28.50 -28.13 10.89
N HIS A 386 -29.70 -27.53 10.96
CA HIS A 386 -30.03 -26.38 11.82
C HIS A 386 -29.02 -25.23 11.74
N VAL A 387 -28.57 -24.93 10.52
CA VAL A 387 -27.55 -23.90 10.29
C VAL A 387 -28.14 -22.51 10.50
N LYS A 388 -27.48 -21.75 11.39
CA LYS A 388 -27.77 -20.33 11.64
C LYS A 388 -26.53 -19.50 11.35
N PHE A 389 -26.72 -18.36 10.68
CA PHE A 389 -25.62 -17.50 10.29
C PHE A 389 -26.04 -16.04 10.07
N GLY A 390 -25.17 -15.11 10.43
CA GLY A 390 -25.21 -13.69 10.06
C GLY A 390 -23.81 -13.14 9.88
N TYR A 391 -23.62 -12.25 8.92
CA TYR A 391 -22.35 -11.53 8.73
C TYR A 391 -22.06 -10.58 9.90
N ASP A 392 -23.12 -10.12 10.56
CA ASP A 392 -23.11 -9.32 11.78
C ASP A 392 -23.85 -10.10 12.87
N PRO A 393 -23.33 -10.21 14.09
CA PRO A 393 -24.01 -10.87 15.21
C PRO A 393 -25.42 -10.33 15.51
N ASP A 394 -25.64 -9.04 15.24
CA ASP A 394 -26.91 -8.37 15.48
C ASP A 394 -27.91 -8.53 14.31
N ASN A 395 -27.46 -9.07 13.18
CA ASN A 395 -28.29 -9.23 11.98
C ASN A 395 -28.18 -10.65 11.41
N ILE A 396 -29.03 -11.55 11.88
CA ILE A 396 -29.07 -12.92 11.43
C ILE A 396 -29.70 -12.97 10.03
N LEU A 397 -28.97 -13.52 9.08
CA LEU A 397 -29.44 -13.72 7.70
C LEU A 397 -30.10 -15.09 7.51
N ILE A 398 -29.53 -16.14 8.10
CA ILE A 398 -30.01 -17.52 8.03
C ILE A 398 -30.38 -17.92 9.45
N GLU A 399 -31.69 -18.22 9.69
CA GLU A 399 -32.18 -18.57 11.04
C GLU A 399 -32.11 -20.06 11.31
N ASP A 400 -32.58 -20.90 10.39
CA ASP A 400 -32.59 -22.37 10.51
C ASP A 400 -32.62 -23.03 9.12
N MET A 401 -31.44 -23.34 8.59
CA MET A 401 -31.32 -23.96 7.27
C MET A 401 -31.10 -25.46 7.40
N ASN A 402 -31.97 -26.21 6.75
CA ASN A 402 -31.96 -27.68 6.70
C ASN A 402 -32.01 -28.18 5.26
N ILE A 403 -30.87 -28.68 4.75
CA ILE A 403 -30.71 -29.18 3.38
C ILE A 403 -30.01 -30.54 3.45
N ASN A 404 -30.49 -31.49 2.65
CA ASN A 404 -29.82 -32.77 2.48
C ASN A 404 -29.65 -33.07 1.00
N VAL A 405 -28.39 -33.29 0.58
CA VAL A 405 -27.99 -33.52 -0.81
C VAL A 405 -27.28 -34.85 -0.89
N SER A 406 -27.71 -35.70 -1.82
CA SER A 406 -27.09 -37.00 -2.08
C SER A 406 -26.02 -36.89 -3.19
N LYS A 407 -25.08 -37.82 -3.17
CA LYS A 407 -24.05 -37.95 -4.20
C LYS A 407 -24.61 -37.85 -5.62
N GLY A 408 -23.98 -37.04 -6.44
CA GLY A 408 -24.28 -36.92 -7.89
C GLY A 408 -25.50 -36.10 -8.22
N GLN A 409 -26.21 -35.52 -7.25
CA GLN A 409 -27.33 -34.63 -7.49
C GLN A 409 -26.88 -33.26 -8.00
N THR A 410 -27.66 -32.68 -8.89
CA THR A 410 -27.57 -31.30 -9.33
C THR A 410 -28.57 -30.45 -8.57
N ILE A 411 -28.06 -29.49 -7.79
CA ILE A 411 -28.86 -28.60 -6.94
C ILE A 411 -28.89 -27.21 -7.58
N ALA A 412 -30.04 -26.74 -8.03
CA ALA A 412 -30.24 -25.40 -8.51
C ALA A 412 -30.62 -24.47 -7.35
N ILE A 413 -29.86 -23.42 -7.11
CA ILE A 413 -30.15 -22.40 -6.11
C ILE A 413 -30.73 -21.17 -6.83
N VAL A 414 -32.00 -20.86 -6.56
CA VAL A 414 -32.74 -19.78 -7.19
C VAL A 414 -33.27 -18.79 -6.16
N GLY A 415 -33.47 -17.54 -6.56
CA GLY A 415 -34.00 -16.48 -5.69
C GLY A 415 -33.54 -15.10 -6.14
N PRO A 416 -34.14 -14.03 -5.63
CA PRO A 416 -33.77 -12.65 -5.97
C PRO A 416 -32.36 -12.31 -5.53
N THR A 417 -31.84 -11.16 -6.01
CA THR A 417 -30.57 -10.63 -5.54
C THR A 417 -30.67 -10.34 -4.03
N GLY A 418 -29.65 -10.72 -3.27
CA GLY A 418 -29.65 -10.58 -1.81
C GLY A 418 -30.38 -11.72 -1.05
N ALA A 419 -30.89 -12.74 -1.74
CA ALA A 419 -31.55 -13.87 -1.09
C ALA A 419 -30.66 -14.79 -0.24
N GLY A 420 -29.34 -14.63 -0.29
CA GLY A 420 -28.39 -15.45 0.48
C GLY A 420 -27.75 -16.60 -0.32
N LYS A 421 -27.90 -16.64 -1.65
CA LYS A 421 -27.36 -17.73 -2.51
C LYS A 421 -25.84 -17.88 -2.37
N THR A 422 -25.09 -16.78 -2.49
CA THR A 422 -23.64 -16.75 -2.32
C THR A 422 -23.22 -17.06 -0.88
N THR A 423 -24.04 -16.67 0.10
CA THR A 423 -23.79 -16.97 1.52
C THR A 423 -23.79 -18.48 1.77
N LEU A 424 -24.74 -19.22 1.20
CA LEU A 424 -24.78 -20.68 1.29
C LEU A 424 -23.46 -21.30 0.79
N ILE A 425 -22.97 -20.84 -0.36
CA ILE A 425 -21.71 -21.30 -0.93
C ILE A 425 -20.51 -20.95 -0.01
N ASN A 426 -20.48 -19.72 0.51
CA ASN A 426 -19.41 -19.27 1.42
C ASN A 426 -19.36 -20.11 2.71
N LEU A 427 -20.51 -20.52 3.23
CA LEU A 427 -20.58 -21.41 4.39
C LEU A 427 -20.12 -22.83 4.05
N LEU A 428 -20.53 -23.37 2.90
CA LEU A 428 -20.12 -24.69 2.44
C LEU A 428 -18.59 -24.80 2.25
N MET A 429 -17.96 -23.74 1.72
CA MET A 429 -16.50 -23.64 1.56
C MET A 429 -15.75 -23.27 2.84
N ARG A 430 -16.50 -23.07 3.93
CA ARG A 430 -15.95 -22.62 5.20
C ARG A 430 -15.10 -21.35 5.04
N PHE A 431 -15.58 -20.38 4.23
CA PHE A 431 -15.06 -19.02 4.19
C PHE A 431 -15.54 -18.19 5.37
N TYR A 432 -16.67 -18.61 5.95
CA TYR A 432 -17.27 -18.10 7.17
C TYR A 432 -17.67 -19.28 8.06
N GLU A 433 -17.53 -19.12 9.36
CA GLU A 433 -17.97 -20.12 10.34
C GLU A 433 -19.47 -19.95 10.62
N VAL A 434 -20.19 -21.06 10.80
CA VAL A 434 -21.61 -21.04 11.20
C VAL A 434 -21.75 -20.55 12.65
N THR A 435 -22.83 -19.83 12.95
CA THR A 435 -23.10 -19.37 14.31
C THR A 435 -23.66 -20.52 15.18
N GLU A 436 -24.60 -21.29 14.64
CA GLU A 436 -25.18 -22.47 15.25
C GLU A 436 -25.44 -23.54 14.19
N GLY A 437 -25.66 -24.80 14.61
CA GLY A 437 -25.84 -25.93 13.72
C GLY A 437 -24.53 -26.48 13.18
N ARG A 438 -24.62 -27.26 12.09
CA ARG A 438 -23.43 -27.84 11.45
C ARG A 438 -23.66 -28.09 9.96
N ILE A 439 -22.54 -28.11 9.22
CA ILE A 439 -22.50 -28.55 7.83
C ILE A 439 -21.63 -29.78 7.76
N THR A 440 -22.10 -30.83 7.08
CA THR A 440 -21.33 -32.08 6.96
C THR A 440 -21.08 -32.43 5.50
N VAL A 441 -19.93 -33.02 5.21
CA VAL A 441 -19.58 -33.65 3.95
C VAL A 441 -19.32 -35.13 4.23
N ASP A 442 -20.09 -36.00 3.57
CA ASP A 442 -20.10 -37.46 3.80
C ASP A 442 -20.20 -37.85 5.30
N GLY A 443 -20.99 -37.08 6.06
CA GLY A 443 -21.22 -37.28 7.49
C GLY A 443 -20.14 -36.71 8.42
N VAL A 444 -19.05 -36.15 7.88
CA VAL A 444 -18.01 -35.47 8.67
C VAL A 444 -18.30 -33.98 8.74
N ASN A 445 -18.30 -33.40 9.95
CA ASN A 445 -18.48 -31.96 10.10
C ASN A 445 -17.31 -31.21 9.45
N ILE A 446 -17.60 -30.17 8.65
CA ILE A 446 -16.56 -29.38 7.98
C ILE A 446 -15.61 -28.68 8.95
N THR A 447 -16.02 -28.45 10.21
CA THR A 447 -15.16 -27.91 11.26
C THR A 447 -14.12 -28.90 11.76
N ASP A 448 -14.35 -30.21 11.60
CA ASP A 448 -13.42 -31.26 11.99
C ASP A 448 -12.42 -31.62 10.89
N MET A 449 -12.50 -30.94 9.74
CA MET A 449 -11.57 -31.09 8.61
C MET A 449 -10.59 -29.92 8.58
N LYS A 450 -9.39 -30.14 8.04
CA LYS A 450 -8.52 -29.01 7.65
C LYS A 450 -9.14 -28.26 6.48
N ARG A 451 -9.05 -26.92 6.47
CA ARG A 451 -9.60 -26.10 5.38
C ARG A 451 -9.03 -26.50 4.02
N GLY A 452 -7.74 -26.81 3.95
CA GLY A 452 -7.11 -27.28 2.72
C GLY A 452 -7.72 -28.59 2.22
N ASP A 453 -7.90 -29.57 3.11
CA ASP A 453 -8.52 -30.87 2.76
C ASP A 453 -9.99 -30.69 2.35
N LEU A 454 -10.76 -29.88 3.10
CA LEU A 454 -12.14 -29.56 2.76
C LEU A 454 -12.23 -28.90 1.37
N ARG A 455 -11.46 -27.83 1.16
CA ARG A 455 -11.51 -27.05 -0.09
C ARG A 455 -11.02 -27.83 -1.32
N SER A 456 -10.15 -28.84 -1.13
CA SER A 456 -9.72 -29.74 -2.22
C SER A 456 -10.84 -30.62 -2.75
N LEU A 457 -11.93 -30.82 -1.99
CA LEU A 457 -13.10 -31.58 -2.42
C LEU A 457 -13.97 -30.81 -3.42
N PHE A 458 -13.77 -29.49 -3.52
CA PHE A 458 -14.61 -28.59 -4.31
C PHE A 458 -13.88 -28.08 -5.56
N GLY A 459 -14.62 -28.01 -6.66
CA GLY A 459 -14.24 -27.26 -7.85
C GLY A 459 -15.18 -26.07 -8.04
N MET A 460 -14.62 -24.89 -8.29
CA MET A 460 -15.39 -23.66 -8.43
C MET A 460 -15.26 -23.08 -9.83
N VAL A 461 -16.41 -22.74 -10.43
CA VAL A 461 -16.49 -21.91 -11.64
C VAL A 461 -17.40 -20.74 -11.31
N LEU A 462 -16.79 -19.59 -11.03
CA LEU A 462 -17.48 -18.37 -10.61
C LEU A 462 -17.85 -17.49 -11.82
N GLN A 463 -18.80 -16.58 -11.60
CA GLN A 463 -19.20 -15.56 -12.57
C GLN A 463 -18.02 -14.66 -12.94
N ASP A 464 -17.33 -14.12 -11.93
CA ASP A 464 -16.12 -13.33 -12.10
C ASP A 464 -14.93 -14.26 -12.22
N THR A 465 -14.55 -14.54 -13.47
CA THR A 465 -13.44 -15.43 -13.78
C THR A 465 -12.10 -14.75 -13.50
N TRP A 466 -11.33 -15.30 -12.56
CA TRP A 466 -9.98 -14.81 -12.26
C TRP A 466 -8.90 -15.71 -12.89
N LEU A 467 -8.02 -15.09 -13.67
CA LEU A 467 -6.84 -15.73 -14.26
C LEU A 467 -5.58 -14.99 -13.79
N PHE A 468 -4.57 -15.75 -13.41
CA PHE A 468 -3.29 -15.22 -12.96
C PHE A 468 -2.46 -14.72 -14.15
N ASN A 469 -1.61 -13.71 -13.91
CA ASN A 469 -0.57 -13.32 -14.86
C ASN A 469 0.40 -14.49 -15.03
N GLY A 470 0.49 -15.00 -16.24
CA GLY A 470 1.26 -16.19 -16.60
C GLY A 470 0.74 -16.84 -17.86
N THR A 471 1.22 -18.02 -18.17
CA THR A 471 0.80 -18.73 -19.39
C THR A 471 -0.61 -19.32 -19.24
N ILE A 472 -1.28 -19.60 -20.35
CA ILE A 472 -2.54 -20.35 -20.35
C ILE A 472 -2.32 -21.74 -19.72
N ARG A 473 -1.18 -22.38 -20.02
CA ARG A 473 -0.77 -23.65 -19.39
C ARG A 473 -0.78 -23.56 -17.86
N ASP A 474 -0.10 -22.56 -17.29
CA ASP A 474 -0.01 -22.37 -15.82
C ASP A 474 -1.39 -22.13 -15.22
N ASN A 475 -2.24 -21.37 -15.91
CA ASN A 475 -3.58 -21.09 -15.46
C ASN A 475 -4.48 -22.32 -15.41
N ILE A 476 -4.34 -23.27 -16.36
CA ILE A 476 -5.08 -24.54 -16.31
C ILE A 476 -4.44 -25.46 -15.26
N ALA A 477 -3.11 -25.56 -15.23
CA ALA A 477 -2.35 -26.40 -14.28
C ALA A 477 -2.60 -26.00 -12.81
N TYR A 478 -3.04 -24.76 -12.55
CA TYR A 478 -3.42 -24.32 -11.20
C TYR A 478 -4.50 -25.20 -10.54
N GLY A 479 -5.30 -25.94 -11.33
CA GLY A 479 -6.29 -26.87 -10.82
C GLY A 479 -5.69 -28.09 -10.10
N ARG A 480 -4.51 -28.53 -10.50
CA ARG A 480 -3.84 -29.70 -9.88
C ARG A 480 -2.32 -29.57 -10.02
N GLU A 481 -1.62 -29.51 -8.88
CA GLU A 481 -0.17 -29.47 -8.85
C GLU A 481 0.43 -30.77 -9.42
N GLY A 482 1.47 -30.63 -10.23
CA GLY A 482 2.16 -31.76 -10.87
C GLY A 482 1.43 -32.41 -12.05
N ALA A 483 0.37 -31.76 -12.59
CA ALA A 483 -0.32 -32.25 -13.78
C ALA A 483 0.62 -32.28 -15.00
N THR A 484 0.52 -33.37 -15.81
CA THR A 484 1.31 -33.48 -17.03
C THR A 484 0.75 -32.61 -18.15
N GLU A 485 1.55 -32.36 -19.18
CA GLU A 485 1.13 -31.58 -20.34
C GLU A 485 -0.07 -32.24 -21.05
N GLU A 486 -0.06 -33.56 -21.17
CA GLU A 486 -1.15 -34.33 -21.76
C GLU A 486 -2.44 -34.16 -21.00
N GLU A 487 -2.42 -34.16 -19.67
CA GLU A 487 -3.59 -33.95 -18.82
C GLU A 487 -4.13 -32.53 -18.96
N ILE A 488 -3.26 -31.52 -19.03
CA ILE A 488 -3.63 -30.12 -19.26
C ILE A 488 -4.32 -29.96 -20.62
N ILE A 489 -3.73 -30.52 -21.69
CA ILE A 489 -4.32 -30.49 -23.03
C ILE A 489 -5.66 -31.25 -23.06
N GLN A 490 -5.76 -32.39 -22.38
CA GLN A 490 -6.99 -33.16 -22.33
C GLN A 490 -8.10 -32.41 -21.59
N ALA A 491 -7.79 -31.75 -20.48
CA ALA A 491 -8.73 -30.88 -19.75
C ALA A 491 -9.21 -29.72 -20.64
N ALA A 492 -8.29 -29.07 -21.37
CA ALA A 492 -8.63 -28.00 -22.31
C ALA A 492 -9.52 -28.49 -23.46
N LYS A 493 -9.27 -29.69 -24.01
CA LYS A 493 -10.13 -30.30 -25.04
C LYS A 493 -11.54 -30.58 -24.51
N THR A 494 -11.62 -31.14 -23.31
CA THR A 494 -12.89 -31.47 -22.67
C THR A 494 -13.70 -30.20 -22.37
N ALA A 495 -13.01 -29.11 -22.00
CA ALA A 495 -13.61 -27.79 -21.81
C ALA A 495 -13.90 -27.04 -23.12
N HIS A 496 -13.67 -27.62 -24.29
CA HIS A 496 -13.75 -26.95 -25.60
C HIS A 496 -12.83 -25.71 -25.74
N ALA A 497 -11.76 -25.61 -24.94
CA ALA A 497 -10.80 -24.50 -24.95
C ALA A 497 -9.65 -24.74 -25.94
N ASP A 498 -9.22 -25.98 -26.23
CA ASP A 498 -8.04 -26.33 -27.02
C ASP A 498 -8.04 -25.64 -28.40
N HIS A 499 -9.19 -25.54 -29.06
CA HIS A 499 -9.29 -24.95 -30.38
C HIS A 499 -8.85 -23.48 -30.39
N PHE A 500 -9.41 -22.64 -29.51
CA PHE A 500 -9.06 -21.23 -29.46
C PHE A 500 -7.63 -21.03 -28.96
N ILE A 501 -7.15 -21.84 -27.98
CA ILE A 501 -5.79 -21.78 -27.47
C ILE A 501 -4.80 -21.95 -28.64
N ARG A 502 -5.00 -22.94 -29.50
CA ARG A 502 -4.13 -23.20 -30.67
C ARG A 502 -4.20 -22.12 -31.74
N THR A 503 -5.24 -21.26 -31.75
CA THR A 503 -5.31 -20.12 -32.67
C THR A 503 -4.48 -18.91 -32.20
N LEU A 504 -4.08 -18.89 -30.93
CA LEU A 504 -3.22 -17.84 -30.39
C LEU A 504 -1.76 -18.05 -30.84
N PRO A 505 -0.99 -16.98 -31.08
CA PRO A 505 0.39 -17.07 -31.56
C PRO A 505 1.31 -17.94 -30.70
N GLY A 506 1.13 -17.94 -29.38
CA GLY A 506 1.90 -18.74 -28.42
C GLY A 506 1.23 -20.04 -27.99
N GLY A 507 0.00 -20.34 -28.49
CA GLY A 507 -0.75 -21.52 -28.05
C GLY A 507 -0.91 -21.55 -26.53
N TYR A 508 -0.58 -22.68 -25.92
CA TYR A 508 -0.62 -22.86 -24.44
C TYR A 508 0.39 -21.98 -23.69
N ASP A 509 1.46 -21.52 -24.34
CA ASP A 509 2.47 -20.65 -23.74
C ASP A 509 2.15 -19.16 -23.94
N THR A 510 0.95 -18.83 -24.44
CA THR A 510 0.46 -17.45 -24.52
C THR A 510 0.35 -16.88 -23.11
N ILE A 511 1.04 -15.75 -22.89
CA ILE A 511 1.00 -15.02 -21.61
C ILE A 511 -0.28 -14.20 -21.52
N LEU A 512 -1.03 -14.39 -20.47
CA LEU A 512 -2.18 -13.58 -20.10
C LEU A 512 -1.69 -12.37 -19.32
N ASN A 513 -2.18 -11.17 -19.66
CA ASN A 513 -1.90 -9.95 -18.88
C ASN A 513 -2.70 -9.93 -17.57
N GLU A 514 -2.43 -8.96 -16.69
CA GLU A 514 -3.03 -8.86 -15.34
C GLU A 514 -4.57 -8.97 -15.34
N GLU A 515 -5.24 -8.43 -16.37
CA GLU A 515 -6.70 -8.48 -16.50
C GLU A 515 -7.16 -9.58 -17.48
N ALA A 516 -6.23 -10.34 -18.07
CA ALA A 516 -6.48 -11.25 -19.17
C ALA A 516 -7.31 -10.61 -20.31
N SER A 517 -7.09 -9.29 -20.55
CA SER A 517 -7.85 -8.51 -21.55
C SER A 517 -7.50 -8.90 -23.00
N ASN A 518 -6.47 -9.71 -23.19
CA ASN A 518 -6.06 -10.25 -24.48
C ASN A 518 -6.88 -11.47 -24.94
N ILE A 519 -7.85 -11.93 -24.13
CA ILE A 519 -8.81 -12.98 -24.47
C ILE A 519 -10.24 -12.55 -24.09
N SER A 520 -11.25 -13.13 -24.77
CA SER A 520 -12.66 -12.78 -24.49
C SER A 520 -13.17 -13.35 -23.17
N GLN A 521 -14.25 -12.79 -22.63
CA GLN A 521 -14.84 -13.26 -21.38
C GLN A 521 -15.27 -14.74 -21.46
N GLY A 522 -15.84 -15.18 -22.58
CA GLY A 522 -16.17 -16.59 -22.79
C GLY A 522 -14.94 -17.49 -22.82
N GLN A 523 -13.82 -17.03 -23.41
CA GLN A 523 -12.57 -17.77 -23.40
C GLN A 523 -11.99 -17.88 -21.97
N LYS A 524 -12.05 -16.82 -21.17
CA LYS A 524 -11.70 -16.87 -19.73
C LYS A 524 -12.50 -17.95 -19.01
N GLN A 525 -13.81 -18.00 -19.24
CA GLN A 525 -14.68 -18.98 -18.62
C GLN A 525 -14.35 -20.43 -19.05
N LEU A 526 -14.05 -20.69 -20.33
CA LEU A 526 -13.59 -22.00 -20.76
C LEU A 526 -12.28 -22.43 -20.10
N LEU A 527 -11.35 -21.50 -19.84
CA LEU A 527 -10.10 -21.80 -19.10
C LEU A 527 -10.37 -22.14 -17.64
N THR A 528 -11.30 -21.45 -16.97
CA THR A 528 -11.66 -21.80 -15.58
C THR A 528 -12.41 -23.13 -15.50
N ILE A 529 -13.23 -23.48 -16.49
CA ILE A 529 -13.82 -24.82 -16.61
C ILE A 529 -12.73 -25.88 -16.82
N ALA A 530 -11.74 -25.63 -17.69
CA ALA A 530 -10.62 -26.54 -17.89
C ALA A 530 -9.82 -26.77 -16.59
N ARG A 531 -9.61 -25.70 -15.79
CA ARG A 531 -9.02 -25.78 -14.45
C ARG A 531 -9.82 -26.69 -13.52
N ALA A 532 -11.14 -26.55 -13.49
CA ALA A 532 -12.04 -27.37 -12.69
C ALA A 532 -12.08 -28.84 -13.15
N ILE A 533 -12.05 -29.10 -14.47
CA ILE A 533 -11.95 -30.45 -15.02
C ILE A 533 -10.65 -31.12 -14.63
N LEU A 534 -9.51 -30.40 -14.67
CA LEU A 534 -8.19 -30.91 -14.29
C LEU A 534 -8.12 -31.24 -12.81
N ALA A 535 -8.77 -30.44 -11.94
CA ALA A 535 -8.83 -30.65 -10.51
C ALA A 535 -9.60 -31.92 -10.13
N ASP A 536 -10.58 -32.36 -10.95
CA ASP A 536 -11.44 -33.54 -10.77
C ASP A 536 -12.09 -33.65 -9.37
N PRO A 537 -12.81 -32.63 -8.91
CA PRO A 537 -13.38 -32.57 -7.57
C PRO A 537 -14.61 -33.44 -7.41
N ALA A 538 -14.93 -33.84 -6.15
CA ALA A 538 -16.15 -34.58 -5.82
C ALA A 538 -17.41 -33.69 -5.84
N ILE A 539 -17.26 -32.43 -5.51
CA ILE A 539 -18.37 -31.45 -5.41
C ILE A 539 -18.03 -30.22 -6.29
N LEU A 540 -19.03 -29.72 -6.98
CA LEU A 540 -18.91 -28.54 -7.83
C LEU A 540 -19.75 -27.38 -7.31
N ILE A 541 -19.19 -26.19 -7.43
CA ILE A 541 -19.87 -24.92 -7.20
C ILE A 541 -19.78 -24.11 -8.50
N LEU A 542 -20.94 -23.84 -9.06
CA LEU A 542 -21.06 -23.22 -10.37
C LEU A 542 -21.93 -21.97 -10.28
N ASP A 543 -21.41 -20.83 -10.77
CA ASP A 543 -22.17 -19.59 -10.93
C ASP A 543 -22.35 -19.29 -12.42
N GLU A 544 -23.62 -19.34 -12.88
CA GLU A 544 -23.95 -19.47 -14.29
C GLU A 544 -24.11 -18.13 -15.04
N ALA A 545 -23.69 -17.01 -14.50
CA ALA A 545 -23.88 -15.72 -15.18
C ALA A 545 -23.00 -15.58 -16.43
N THR A 546 -23.62 -15.65 -17.62
CA THR A 546 -22.99 -15.53 -18.95
C THR A 546 -23.49 -14.33 -19.75
N SER A 547 -23.91 -13.27 -19.10
CA SER A 547 -24.59 -12.12 -19.72
C SER A 547 -23.75 -11.36 -20.80
N SER A 548 -22.47 -11.70 -20.97
CA SER A 548 -21.53 -10.98 -21.85
C SER A 548 -20.80 -11.89 -22.85
N VAL A 549 -21.35 -13.07 -23.17
CA VAL A 549 -20.69 -14.05 -24.03
C VAL A 549 -21.48 -14.22 -25.33
N ASP A 550 -20.78 -14.38 -26.46
CA ASP A 550 -21.41 -14.67 -27.74
C ASP A 550 -22.08 -16.04 -27.76
N THR A 551 -23.16 -16.18 -28.53
CA THR A 551 -24.02 -17.39 -28.59
C THR A 551 -23.24 -18.68 -28.92
N ARG A 552 -22.20 -18.60 -29.74
CA ARG A 552 -21.40 -19.77 -30.11
C ARG A 552 -20.55 -20.27 -28.95
N THR A 553 -19.86 -19.36 -28.30
CA THR A 553 -19.04 -19.66 -27.11
C THR A 553 -19.92 -20.13 -25.96
N GLU A 554 -21.12 -19.56 -25.82
CA GLU A 554 -22.11 -19.97 -24.83
C GLU A 554 -22.49 -21.46 -24.97
N VAL A 555 -22.70 -21.96 -26.19
CA VAL A 555 -22.98 -23.40 -26.44
C VAL A 555 -21.77 -24.26 -26.00
N TYR A 556 -20.55 -23.81 -26.22
CA TYR A 556 -19.36 -24.56 -25.78
C TYR A 556 -19.24 -24.57 -24.24
N ILE A 557 -19.48 -23.44 -23.59
CA ILE A 557 -19.50 -23.34 -22.13
C ILE A 557 -20.55 -24.32 -21.56
N GLN A 558 -21.76 -24.32 -22.10
CA GLN A 558 -22.83 -25.24 -21.63
C GLN A 558 -22.45 -26.72 -21.81
N LYS A 559 -21.86 -27.08 -22.95
CA LYS A 559 -21.38 -28.47 -23.17
C LYS A 559 -20.29 -28.85 -22.18
N ALA A 560 -19.34 -27.95 -21.96
CA ALA A 560 -18.23 -28.16 -21.00
C ALA A 560 -18.76 -28.31 -19.57
N MET A 561 -19.72 -27.47 -19.17
CA MET A 561 -20.38 -27.54 -17.86
C MET A 561 -21.13 -28.86 -17.67
N ASN A 562 -21.90 -29.31 -18.67
CA ASN A 562 -22.62 -30.60 -18.60
C ASN A 562 -21.66 -31.79 -18.48
N VAL A 563 -20.49 -31.75 -19.15
CA VAL A 563 -19.45 -32.78 -18.98
C VAL A 563 -18.84 -32.70 -17.58
N LEU A 564 -18.58 -31.49 -17.08
CA LEU A 564 -17.99 -31.26 -15.74
C LEU A 564 -18.96 -31.77 -14.64
N MET A 565 -20.26 -31.51 -14.73
CA MET A 565 -21.24 -31.91 -13.72
C MET A 565 -21.51 -33.42 -13.68
N LYS A 566 -21.28 -34.16 -14.75
CA LYS A 566 -21.64 -35.55 -14.87
C LYS A 566 -21.05 -36.43 -13.78
N GLY A 567 -21.89 -37.02 -12.93
CA GLY A 567 -21.53 -37.94 -11.85
C GLY A 567 -20.98 -37.26 -10.59
N ARG A 568 -21.01 -35.91 -10.51
CA ARG A 568 -20.57 -35.11 -9.37
C ARG A 568 -21.75 -34.39 -8.73
N THR A 569 -21.68 -34.19 -7.42
CA THR A 569 -22.64 -33.35 -6.71
C THR A 569 -22.38 -31.88 -7.10
N SER A 570 -23.41 -31.19 -7.61
CA SER A 570 -23.22 -29.85 -8.19
C SER A 570 -24.20 -28.84 -7.59
N PHE A 571 -23.67 -27.81 -6.94
CA PHE A 571 -24.44 -26.65 -6.50
C PHE A 571 -24.34 -25.55 -7.56
N VAL A 572 -25.46 -25.20 -8.18
CA VAL A 572 -25.52 -24.25 -9.28
C VAL A 572 -26.35 -23.03 -8.89
N ILE A 573 -25.76 -21.84 -8.84
CA ILE A 573 -26.49 -20.59 -8.77
C ILE A 573 -27.08 -20.38 -10.17
N ALA A 574 -28.34 -20.77 -10.34
CA ALA A 574 -28.94 -20.90 -11.65
C ALA A 574 -29.57 -19.58 -12.11
N HIS A 575 -29.06 -19.08 -13.25
CA HIS A 575 -29.62 -17.95 -13.99
C HIS A 575 -30.25 -18.36 -15.33
N ARG A 576 -30.18 -19.66 -15.67
CA ARG A 576 -30.72 -20.22 -16.93
C ARG A 576 -31.84 -21.21 -16.69
N LEU A 577 -32.81 -21.10 -17.54
CA LEU A 577 -34.00 -21.96 -17.50
C LEU A 577 -33.67 -23.46 -17.67
N SER A 578 -32.72 -23.79 -18.57
CA SER A 578 -32.31 -25.18 -18.81
C SER A 578 -31.76 -25.84 -17.55
N THR A 579 -30.83 -25.15 -16.88
CA THR A 579 -30.20 -25.66 -15.66
C THR A 579 -31.20 -25.83 -14.51
N ILE A 580 -32.18 -24.93 -14.41
CA ILE A 580 -33.23 -25.03 -13.39
C ILE A 580 -34.16 -26.23 -13.68
N LYS A 581 -34.55 -26.45 -14.95
CA LYS A 581 -35.44 -27.54 -15.33
C LYS A 581 -34.83 -28.92 -15.15
N ASP A 582 -33.52 -29.04 -15.42
CA ASP A 582 -32.79 -30.31 -15.40
C ASP A 582 -32.22 -30.65 -14.00
N ALA A 583 -32.41 -29.77 -13.00
CA ALA A 583 -31.92 -29.98 -11.64
C ALA A 583 -32.71 -31.07 -10.90
N ASP A 584 -32.01 -31.91 -10.15
CA ASP A 584 -32.61 -32.94 -9.28
C ASP A 584 -33.31 -32.34 -8.06
N LEU A 585 -32.80 -31.17 -7.60
CA LEU A 585 -33.37 -30.43 -6.49
C LEU A 585 -33.22 -28.93 -6.75
N ILE A 586 -34.29 -28.19 -6.58
CA ILE A 586 -34.30 -26.73 -6.60
C ILE A 586 -34.47 -26.24 -5.17
N LEU A 587 -33.57 -25.34 -4.75
CA LEU A 587 -33.66 -24.61 -3.49
C LEU A 587 -34.05 -23.16 -3.80
N VAL A 588 -35.24 -22.79 -3.37
CA VAL A 588 -35.76 -21.43 -3.55
C VAL A 588 -35.45 -20.64 -2.31
N MET A 589 -34.60 -19.66 -2.47
CA MET A 589 -34.13 -18.84 -1.36
C MET A 589 -34.77 -17.45 -1.38
N ASN A 590 -35.17 -16.98 -0.21
CA ASN A 590 -35.61 -15.62 0.01
C ASN A 590 -35.20 -15.16 1.41
N HIS A 591 -34.59 -13.96 1.53
CA HIS A 591 -34.13 -13.40 2.80
C HIS A 591 -33.34 -14.40 3.67
N GLY A 592 -32.39 -15.13 3.07
CA GLY A 592 -31.54 -16.11 3.76
C GLY A 592 -32.17 -17.45 4.09
N THR A 593 -33.46 -17.63 3.84
CA THR A 593 -34.19 -18.85 4.16
C THR A 593 -34.54 -19.62 2.89
N VAL A 594 -34.47 -20.96 2.94
CA VAL A 594 -35.04 -21.85 1.91
C VAL A 594 -36.52 -21.93 2.14
N ILE A 595 -37.30 -21.23 1.30
CA ILE A 595 -38.78 -21.15 1.44
C ILE A 595 -39.50 -22.28 0.73
N GLU A 596 -38.92 -22.79 -0.37
CA GLU A 596 -39.48 -23.91 -1.14
C GLU A 596 -38.33 -24.82 -1.59
N LYS A 597 -38.57 -26.13 -1.67
CA LYS A 597 -37.61 -27.11 -2.20
C LYS A 597 -38.34 -28.25 -2.90
N GLY A 598 -37.90 -28.65 -4.08
CA GLY A 598 -38.49 -29.71 -4.87
C GLY A 598 -37.94 -29.74 -6.29
N THR A 599 -38.55 -30.54 -7.15
CA THR A 599 -38.26 -30.54 -8.59
C THR A 599 -39.00 -29.41 -9.30
N HIS A 600 -38.57 -29.09 -10.53
CA HIS A 600 -39.22 -28.08 -11.35
C HIS A 600 -40.74 -28.29 -11.51
N THR A 601 -41.15 -29.54 -11.73
CA THR A 601 -42.56 -29.90 -11.94
C THR A 601 -43.38 -29.80 -10.65
N GLU A 602 -42.82 -30.19 -9.52
CA GLU A 602 -43.47 -30.09 -8.20
C GLU A 602 -43.70 -28.63 -7.82
N LEU A 603 -42.64 -27.80 -7.88
CA LEU A 603 -42.71 -26.40 -7.48
C LEU A 603 -43.61 -25.55 -8.41
N LEU A 604 -43.69 -25.87 -9.69
CA LEU A 604 -44.68 -25.23 -10.58
C LEU A 604 -46.11 -25.62 -10.24
N ALA A 605 -46.35 -26.90 -9.88
CA ALA A 605 -47.66 -27.38 -9.52
C ALA A 605 -48.16 -26.80 -8.17
N GLU A 606 -47.24 -26.50 -7.24
CA GLU A 606 -47.56 -25.83 -5.97
C GLU A 606 -48.02 -24.37 -6.16
N GLY A 607 -47.63 -23.71 -7.27
CA GLY A 607 -48.05 -22.34 -7.58
C GLY A 607 -47.54 -21.30 -6.60
N GLY A 608 -46.39 -21.57 -5.94
CA GLY A 608 -45.81 -20.73 -4.93
C GLY A 608 -44.82 -19.69 -5.49
N PHE A 609 -43.89 -19.21 -4.64
CA PHE A 609 -42.90 -18.19 -4.99
C PHE A 609 -42.03 -18.58 -6.20
N TYR A 610 -41.69 -19.88 -6.32
CA TYR A 610 -40.95 -20.37 -7.48
C TYR A 610 -41.76 -20.19 -8.78
N ALA A 611 -43.02 -20.51 -8.77
CA ALA A 611 -43.87 -20.37 -9.95
C ALA A 611 -44.00 -18.90 -10.37
N ASP A 612 -44.12 -17.98 -9.41
CA ASP A 612 -44.16 -16.54 -9.68
C ASP A 612 -42.81 -16.06 -10.24
N LEU A 613 -41.69 -16.47 -9.65
CA LEU A 613 -40.34 -16.15 -10.12
C LEU A 613 -40.12 -16.67 -11.54
N TYR A 614 -40.49 -17.90 -11.80
CA TYR A 614 -40.40 -18.54 -13.11
C TYR A 614 -41.23 -17.80 -14.17
N ASN A 615 -42.49 -17.50 -13.87
CA ASN A 615 -43.40 -16.81 -14.79
C ASN A 615 -42.92 -15.39 -15.08
N SER A 616 -42.40 -14.67 -14.09
CA SER A 616 -41.88 -13.31 -14.27
C SER A 616 -40.59 -13.24 -15.08
N GLN A 617 -39.69 -14.20 -14.92
CA GLN A 617 -38.37 -14.18 -15.56
C GLN A 617 -38.30 -14.88 -16.91
N PHE A 618 -39.06 -15.96 -17.11
CA PHE A 618 -38.85 -16.86 -18.23
C PHE A 618 -40.05 -17.04 -19.17
N THR A 619 -41.28 -16.71 -18.78
CA THR A 619 -42.43 -16.87 -19.65
C THR A 619 -42.86 -15.58 -20.36
N GLY A 620 -42.27 -14.45 -20.07
CA GLY A 620 -42.60 -13.17 -20.72
C GLY A 620 -44.07 -12.78 -20.53
N GLY A 621 -44.69 -13.30 -19.48
CA GLY A 621 -46.13 -13.12 -19.21
C GLY A 621 -46.43 -11.69 -18.80
N GLY A 622 -47.05 -10.99 -19.74
CA GLY A 622 -47.91 -9.85 -19.64
C GLY A 622 -47.89 -8.99 -18.37
N LEU A 623 -47.27 -7.86 -18.49
CA LEU A 623 -47.70 -6.64 -17.80
C LEU A 623 -49.10 -6.30 -18.29
N GLY A 624 -50.09 -6.77 -17.59
CA GLY A 624 -51.51 -6.52 -17.93
C GLY A 624 -52.48 -7.11 -16.92
N GLN A 625 -52.30 -6.70 -15.63
CA GLN A 625 -53.46 -6.58 -14.73
C GLN A 625 -53.15 -5.62 -13.58
N GLU A 626 -53.68 -4.46 -13.71
CA GLU A 626 -54.11 -3.40 -12.82
C GLU A 626 -53.93 -3.65 -11.32
N VAL A 627 -53.13 -2.74 -10.74
CA VAL A 627 -53.25 -2.38 -9.33
C VAL A 627 -54.45 -1.43 -9.23
N SER A 628 -55.56 -1.92 -8.72
CA SER A 628 -56.65 -1.11 -8.17
C SER A 628 -56.44 -0.94 -6.67
#